data_64ab1caab54db0066bf0510121395cb2
#
_entry.id   64ab1caab54db0066bf0510121395cb2
#
_cell.length_a   1.000
_cell.length_b   1.000
_cell.length_c   1.000
_cell.angle_alpha   90.00
_cell.angle_beta   90.00
_cell.angle_gamma   90.00
#
_symmetry.space_group_name_H-M   'P 1'
#
loop_
_entity.id
_entity.type
_entity.pdbx_description
1 polymer ?
#
loop_
_entity_poly.entity_id
_entity_poly.type
_entity_poly.pdbx_seq_one_letter_code
_entity_poly.pdbx_strand_id
1 'polypeptide(L)'
;MNAARTYGLPVTQAPSLGVTDFAALGTYVRLVTTDATRIDEARDLLQTGLRALDEACSRFRPDSELMSLDDNVGGRCVRVSPLLAEAVAVALRAADLSAGDVDPTLGNALAAVGYDRDFASVAAFGPAVRIVTRPAPGWQRIRLDKAAGLLTMPAGIRLDLGATAKAFAADKAAADIHTRLDCGVLVSLGGDIAVAGPPPRGGWVVRVQDLPGRSEDEPTGPTSTVAISAGGLATSSTAARRWIRGDRVLHHVLNPRTGLPATSPWRTVSVTAATCVDANIASTASIVRGSAAPAWLARLRLPARLVGADGSVVTVAGWPASADCALEREGDGRPEGPAGPKRRAVR
;
A
#
# COMPACT_ATOMS: atom_id res chain seq x y z
N MET A 1 28.85 7.87 -61.83
CA MET A 1 29.10 8.09 -60.41
C MET A 1 27.78 8.47 -59.77
N ASN A 2 27.09 7.48 -59.15
CA ASN A 2 25.81 7.65 -58.50
C ASN A 2 26.05 7.64 -56.96
N ALA A 3 25.89 8.79 -56.32
CA ALA A 3 26.00 8.94 -54.90
C ALA A 3 24.69 8.44 -54.25
N ALA A 4 24.75 7.28 -53.54
CA ALA A 4 23.66 6.78 -52.72
C ALA A 4 23.46 7.75 -51.52
N ARG A 5 22.33 8.43 -51.47
CA ARG A 5 21.88 9.17 -50.29
C ARG A 5 21.37 8.14 -49.24
N THR A 6 22.15 7.94 -48.22
CA THR A 6 21.70 7.22 -46.98
C THR A 6 20.74 8.15 -46.22
N TYR A 7 19.45 7.82 -46.26
CA TYR A 7 18.48 8.39 -45.34
C TYR A 7 18.65 7.71 -43.97
N GLY A 8 19.36 8.36 -43.06
CA GLY A 8 19.36 8.01 -41.66
C GLY A 8 17.96 8.28 -41.08
N LEU A 9 17.25 7.23 -40.70
CA LEU A 9 16.04 7.38 -39.87
C LEU A 9 16.46 8.04 -38.55
N PRO A 10 15.69 9.02 -38.04
CA PRO A 10 15.99 9.61 -36.74
C PRO A 10 15.92 8.50 -35.69
N VAL A 11 17.01 8.31 -34.97
CA VAL A 11 17.01 7.48 -33.75
C VAL A 11 16.11 8.23 -32.76
N THR A 12 14.86 7.83 -32.66
CA THR A 12 13.98 8.24 -31.59
C THR A 12 14.62 7.75 -30.29
N GLN A 13 15.20 8.65 -29.50
CA GLN A 13 15.63 8.34 -28.15
C GLN A 13 14.44 7.72 -27.43
N ALA A 14 14.65 6.57 -26.78
CA ALA A 14 13.63 5.99 -25.90
C ALA A 14 13.22 7.09 -24.89
N PRO A 15 11.93 7.32 -24.69
CA PRO A 15 11.47 8.36 -23.78
C PRO A 15 12.07 8.09 -22.40
N SER A 16 12.70 9.11 -21.82
CA SER A 16 13.24 9.05 -20.47
C SER A 16 12.10 9.07 -19.47
N LEU A 17 12.23 8.31 -18.38
CA LEU A 17 11.26 8.33 -17.30
C LEU A 17 11.24 9.70 -16.60
N GLY A 18 10.05 10.26 -16.39
CA GLY A 18 9.84 11.38 -15.49
C GLY A 18 9.66 10.86 -14.07
N VAL A 19 10.31 11.49 -13.09
CA VAL A 19 10.20 11.12 -11.67
C VAL A 19 10.05 12.37 -10.82
N THR A 20 9.10 12.36 -9.89
CA THR A 20 8.97 13.42 -8.88
C THR A 20 8.53 12.83 -7.55
N ASP A 21 9.03 13.41 -6.48
CA ASP A 21 8.78 13.01 -5.10
C ASP A 21 8.31 14.20 -4.27
N PHE A 22 7.33 13.99 -3.40
CA PHE A 22 6.83 15.01 -2.47
C PHE A 22 6.12 14.33 -1.29
N ALA A 23 5.66 15.12 -0.30
CA ALA A 23 4.88 14.64 0.83
C ALA A 23 3.41 15.03 0.68
N ALA A 24 2.49 14.09 0.94
CA ALA A 24 1.05 14.35 1.05
C ALA A 24 0.38 13.26 1.90
N LEU A 25 -0.79 13.54 2.48
CA LEU A 25 -1.58 12.61 3.29
C LEU A 25 -0.78 11.92 4.41
N GLY A 26 0.16 12.63 5.03
CA GLY A 26 1.04 12.11 6.07
C GLY A 26 1.98 10.99 5.60
N THR A 27 2.34 10.97 4.29
CA THR A 27 3.22 9.96 3.73
C THR A 27 4.10 10.52 2.61
N TYR A 28 5.09 9.73 2.19
CA TYR A 28 5.91 10.00 1.02
C TYR A 28 5.18 9.59 -0.25
N VAL A 29 5.21 10.45 -1.26
CA VAL A 29 4.59 10.25 -2.58
C VAL A 29 5.68 10.19 -3.63
N ARG A 30 5.65 9.16 -4.47
CA ARG A 30 6.44 9.06 -5.71
C ARG A 30 5.52 8.93 -6.90
N LEU A 31 5.77 9.74 -7.90
CA LEU A 31 5.13 9.67 -9.20
C LEU A 31 6.19 9.42 -10.28
N VAL A 32 5.92 8.44 -11.15
CA VAL A 32 6.77 8.14 -12.30
C VAL A 32 5.91 8.09 -13.55
N THR A 33 6.39 8.70 -14.63
CA THR A 33 5.76 8.66 -15.96
C THR A 33 6.72 8.05 -16.98
N THR A 34 6.20 7.37 -18.00
CA THR A 34 7.03 6.86 -19.12
C THR A 34 7.45 7.97 -20.09
N ASP A 35 6.92 9.18 -19.94
CA ASP A 35 7.30 10.39 -20.67
C ASP A 35 7.69 11.49 -19.66
N ALA A 36 8.99 11.82 -19.61
CA ALA A 36 9.51 12.83 -18.70
C ALA A 36 8.92 14.24 -18.95
N THR A 37 8.47 14.53 -20.15
CA THR A 37 7.90 15.84 -20.48
C THR A 37 6.53 16.06 -19.84
N ARG A 38 5.88 15.00 -19.39
CA ARG A 38 4.55 15.02 -18.74
C ARG A 38 4.60 15.09 -17.23
N ILE A 39 5.79 15.01 -16.60
CA ILE A 39 5.90 14.84 -15.16
C ILE A 39 5.31 15.98 -14.34
N ASP A 40 5.49 17.23 -14.77
CA ASP A 40 4.97 18.39 -14.04
C ASP A 40 3.44 18.46 -14.11
N GLU A 41 2.85 18.22 -15.28
CA GLU A 41 1.39 18.17 -15.46
C GLU A 41 0.79 16.98 -14.66
N ALA A 42 1.44 15.82 -14.71
CA ALA A 42 1.04 14.65 -13.92
C ALA A 42 1.10 14.91 -12.42
N ARG A 43 2.13 15.61 -11.94
CA ARG A 43 2.25 16.04 -10.54
C ARG A 43 1.10 16.94 -10.11
N ASP A 44 0.76 17.94 -10.91
CA ASP A 44 -0.30 18.89 -10.61
C ASP A 44 -1.67 18.20 -10.55
N LEU A 45 -1.94 17.27 -11.46
CA LEU A 45 -3.14 16.42 -11.43
C LEU A 45 -3.19 15.57 -10.15
N LEU A 46 -2.08 14.88 -9.80
CA LEU A 46 -1.98 14.08 -8.60
C LEU A 46 -2.20 14.92 -7.34
N GLN A 47 -1.51 16.05 -7.19
CA GLN A 47 -1.65 16.94 -6.03
C GLN A 47 -3.07 17.45 -5.88
N THR A 48 -3.73 17.80 -6.99
CA THR A 48 -5.12 18.25 -6.98
C THR A 48 -6.07 17.14 -6.49
N GLY A 49 -5.89 15.91 -6.99
CA GLY A 49 -6.67 14.75 -6.54
C GLY A 49 -6.46 14.41 -5.06
N LEU A 50 -5.19 14.47 -4.60
CA LEU A 50 -4.88 14.19 -3.19
C LEU A 50 -5.46 15.26 -2.25
N ARG A 51 -5.46 16.54 -2.62
CA ARG A 51 -6.11 17.61 -1.85
C ARG A 51 -7.61 17.39 -1.75
N ALA A 52 -8.28 17.12 -2.86
CA ALA A 52 -9.71 16.84 -2.87
C ALA A 52 -10.07 15.63 -1.98
N LEU A 53 -9.23 14.56 -2.02
CA LEU A 53 -9.44 13.40 -1.16
C LEU A 53 -9.24 13.74 0.33
N ASP A 54 -8.24 14.54 0.67
CA ASP A 54 -8.00 14.96 2.05
C ASP A 54 -9.18 15.80 2.59
N GLU A 55 -9.70 16.72 1.78
CA GLU A 55 -10.89 17.52 2.09
C GLU A 55 -12.15 16.67 2.27
N ALA A 56 -12.31 15.63 1.48
CA ALA A 56 -13.48 14.74 1.57
C ALA A 56 -13.34 13.69 2.69
N CYS A 57 -12.18 13.06 2.86
CA CYS A 57 -12.03 11.78 3.56
C CYS A 57 -11.15 11.81 4.82
N SER A 58 -10.48 12.93 5.13
CA SER A 58 -9.55 12.99 6.24
C SER A 58 -10.30 13.00 7.59
N ARG A 59 -9.97 12.04 8.46
CA ARG A 59 -10.47 12.04 9.85
C ARG A 59 -9.66 12.96 10.78
N PHE A 60 -8.59 13.57 10.26
CA PHE A 60 -7.71 14.46 11.02
C PHE A 60 -7.96 15.95 10.72
N ARG A 61 -8.68 16.24 9.65
CA ARG A 61 -9.10 17.60 9.28
C ARG A 61 -10.48 17.90 9.88
N PRO A 62 -10.59 18.88 10.77
CA PRO A 62 -11.90 19.24 11.37
C PRO A 62 -12.92 19.71 10.33
N ASP A 63 -12.43 20.30 9.22
CA ASP A 63 -13.22 20.84 8.12
C ASP A 63 -13.47 19.83 6.98
N SER A 64 -13.08 18.55 7.14
CA SER A 64 -13.37 17.54 6.12
C SER A 64 -14.86 17.18 6.10
N GLU A 65 -15.33 16.77 4.91
CA GLU A 65 -16.69 16.29 4.76
C GLU A 65 -16.97 15.07 5.67
N LEU A 66 -16.01 14.13 5.77
CA LEU A 66 -16.12 12.96 6.65
C LEU A 66 -16.34 13.36 8.12
N MET A 67 -15.62 14.35 8.63
CA MET A 67 -15.75 14.80 10.01
C MET A 67 -17.08 15.51 10.25
N SER A 68 -17.62 16.19 9.26
CA SER A 68 -18.96 16.82 9.37
C SER A 68 -20.08 15.78 9.53
N LEU A 69 -19.86 14.52 9.18
CA LEU A 69 -20.83 13.45 9.36
C LEU A 69 -20.97 13.03 10.84
N ASP A 70 -19.87 13.10 11.62
CA ASP A 70 -19.86 12.66 13.03
C ASP A 70 -20.89 13.42 13.87
N ASP A 71 -21.05 14.71 13.60
CA ASP A 71 -21.93 15.61 14.38
C ASP A 71 -23.40 15.57 13.90
N ASN A 72 -23.64 15.21 12.64
CA ASN A 72 -24.93 15.45 11.99
C ASN A 72 -25.77 14.20 11.70
N VAL A 73 -25.16 12.99 11.71
CA VAL A 73 -25.82 11.84 11.07
C VAL A 73 -26.75 11.07 11.98
N GLY A 74 -26.55 11.00 13.28
CA GLY A 74 -27.49 10.43 14.26
C GLY A 74 -28.55 9.41 13.78
N GLY A 75 -28.24 8.58 12.77
CA GLY A 75 -29.19 7.68 12.11
C GLY A 75 -29.96 8.31 10.94
N ARG A 76 -29.67 9.54 10.58
CA ARG A 76 -30.31 10.21 9.43
C ARG A 76 -29.62 9.85 8.13
N CYS A 77 -30.37 9.96 7.03
CA CYS A 77 -29.83 9.90 5.67
C CYS A 77 -29.27 11.28 5.30
N VAL A 78 -28.02 11.36 4.93
CA VAL A 78 -27.34 12.59 4.53
C VAL A 78 -26.80 12.50 3.13
N ARG A 79 -26.77 13.63 2.42
CA ARG A 79 -26.13 13.72 1.11
C ARG A 79 -24.62 13.89 1.28
N VAL A 80 -23.86 13.13 0.52
CA VAL A 80 -22.39 13.21 0.48
C VAL A 80 -21.90 13.48 -0.95
N SER A 81 -20.71 14.05 -1.05
CA SER A 81 -20.06 14.31 -2.33
C SER A 81 -19.80 13.00 -3.09
N PRO A 82 -19.70 13.03 -4.43
CA PRO A 82 -19.35 11.86 -5.22
C PRO A 82 -18.03 11.21 -4.77
N LEU A 83 -17.03 12.02 -4.41
CA LEU A 83 -15.73 11.51 -3.99
C LEU A 83 -15.81 10.78 -2.64
N LEU A 84 -16.52 11.34 -1.66
CA LEU A 84 -16.72 10.65 -0.38
C LEU A 84 -17.57 9.39 -0.56
N ALA A 85 -18.63 9.43 -1.40
CA ALA A 85 -19.44 8.26 -1.72
C ALA A 85 -18.58 7.14 -2.36
N GLU A 86 -17.67 7.48 -3.27
CA GLU A 86 -16.73 6.52 -3.86
C GLU A 86 -15.80 5.91 -2.81
N ALA A 87 -15.19 6.74 -1.95
CA ALA A 87 -14.29 6.28 -0.91
C ALA A 87 -14.99 5.37 0.13
N VAL A 88 -16.22 5.72 0.52
CA VAL A 88 -17.04 4.88 1.42
C VAL A 88 -17.42 3.57 0.72
N ALA A 89 -17.80 3.58 -0.57
CA ALA A 89 -18.10 2.37 -1.32
C ALA A 89 -16.89 1.42 -1.37
N VAL A 90 -15.69 1.96 -1.59
CA VAL A 90 -14.43 1.19 -1.55
C VAL A 90 -14.20 0.58 -0.17
N ALA A 91 -14.42 1.33 0.90
CA ALA A 91 -14.24 0.85 2.27
C ALA A 91 -15.26 -0.24 2.65
N LEU A 92 -16.53 -0.11 2.22
CA LEU A 92 -17.55 -1.14 2.41
C LEU A 92 -17.24 -2.41 1.61
N ARG A 93 -16.77 -2.26 0.35
CA ARG A 93 -16.28 -3.38 -0.45
C ARG A 93 -15.09 -4.07 0.20
N ALA A 94 -14.17 -3.31 0.80
CA ALA A 94 -13.04 -3.87 1.53
C ALA A 94 -13.49 -4.73 2.71
N ALA A 95 -14.47 -4.26 3.46
CA ALA A 95 -15.04 -5.01 4.58
C ALA A 95 -15.74 -6.29 4.11
N ASP A 96 -16.50 -6.25 3.03
CA ASP A 96 -17.16 -7.42 2.44
C ASP A 96 -16.14 -8.46 1.98
N LEU A 97 -15.17 -8.09 1.14
CA LEU A 97 -14.15 -8.98 0.59
C LEU A 97 -13.24 -9.59 1.67
N SER A 98 -12.98 -8.87 2.75
CA SER A 98 -12.16 -9.34 3.85
C SER A 98 -12.96 -10.09 4.93
N ALA A 99 -14.29 -10.23 4.77
CA ALA A 99 -15.20 -10.74 5.80
C ALA A 99 -15.10 -9.95 7.12
N GLY A 100 -14.96 -8.63 7.02
CA GLY A 100 -14.89 -7.70 8.13
C GLY A 100 -13.51 -7.57 8.79
N ASP A 101 -12.44 -8.16 8.27
CA ASP A 101 -11.09 -7.94 8.80
C ASP A 101 -10.57 -6.52 8.53
N VAL A 102 -11.09 -5.87 7.48
CA VAL A 102 -10.90 -4.43 7.20
C VAL A 102 -12.25 -3.75 7.36
N ASP A 103 -12.50 -3.13 8.51
CA ASP A 103 -13.81 -2.53 8.83
C ASP A 103 -13.69 -1.02 8.99
N PRO A 104 -14.41 -0.21 8.17
CA PRO A 104 -14.33 1.25 8.25
C PRO A 104 -14.98 1.83 9.50
N THR A 105 -15.65 1.05 10.34
CA THR A 105 -16.31 1.54 11.57
C THR A 105 -15.38 1.57 12.79
N LEU A 106 -14.07 1.45 12.60
CA LEU A 106 -13.05 1.43 13.65
C LEU A 106 -12.61 2.83 14.13
N GLY A 107 -13.17 3.92 13.63
CA GLY A 107 -12.72 5.29 13.97
C GLY A 107 -12.70 5.58 15.47
N ASN A 108 -13.73 5.15 16.22
CA ASN A 108 -13.76 5.31 17.66
C ASN A 108 -12.69 4.44 18.38
N ALA A 109 -12.45 3.22 17.89
CA ALA A 109 -11.44 2.34 18.47
C ALA A 109 -10.02 2.89 18.26
N LEU A 110 -9.73 3.42 17.07
CA LEU A 110 -8.46 4.10 16.79
C LEU A 110 -8.22 5.30 17.70
N ALA A 111 -9.23 6.13 17.91
CA ALA A 111 -9.15 7.25 18.84
C ALA A 111 -8.91 6.77 20.29
N ALA A 112 -9.60 5.71 20.72
CA ALA A 112 -9.47 5.16 22.07
C ALA A 112 -8.08 4.58 22.38
N VAL A 113 -7.36 4.06 21.37
CA VAL A 113 -5.96 3.62 21.52
C VAL A 113 -4.94 4.74 21.33
N GLY A 114 -5.41 6.02 21.18
CA GLY A 114 -4.55 7.21 21.09
C GLY A 114 -4.08 7.56 19.67
N TYR A 115 -4.76 7.07 18.65
CA TYR A 115 -4.53 7.47 17.25
C TYR A 115 -5.69 8.35 16.76
N ASP A 116 -5.83 9.52 17.38
CA ASP A 116 -6.90 10.49 17.17
C ASP A 116 -6.49 11.71 16.32
N ARG A 117 -5.24 11.79 15.91
CA ARG A 117 -4.63 12.88 15.13
C ARG A 117 -3.63 12.36 14.11
N ASP A 118 -3.13 13.22 13.22
CA ASP A 118 -2.06 12.84 12.29
C ASP A 118 -0.92 12.14 13.03
N PHE A 119 -0.36 11.10 12.45
CA PHE A 119 0.64 10.26 13.11
C PHE A 119 1.89 11.04 13.51
N ALA A 120 2.29 12.03 12.72
CA ALA A 120 3.41 12.91 13.06
C ALA A 120 3.20 13.69 14.37
N SER A 121 1.94 13.87 14.78
CA SER A 121 1.53 14.53 16.03
C SER A 121 1.22 13.55 17.15
N VAL A 122 1.28 12.25 16.91
CA VAL A 122 1.10 11.22 17.96
C VAL A 122 2.39 11.12 18.77
N ALA A 123 2.33 11.44 20.05
CA ALA A 123 3.50 11.28 20.93
C ALA A 123 3.94 9.81 20.97
N ALA A 124 5.24 9.57 20.76
CA ALA A 124 5.82 8.22 20.76
C ALA A 124 5.58 7.50 22.10
N PHE A 125 5.55 8.24 23.21
CA PHE A 125 5.28 7.75 24.56
C PHE A 125 4.14 8.55 25.19
N GLY A 126 3.33 7.89 26.03
CA GLY A 126 2.25 8.53 26.74
C GLY A 126 1.75 7.70 27.93
N PRO A 127 0.87 8.28 28.76
CA PRO A 127 0.30 7.59 29.91
C PRO A 127 -0.44 6.33 29.48
N ALA A 128 -0.60 5.39 30.41
CA ALA A 128 -1.38 4.19 30.19
C ALA A 128 -2.83 4.57 29.82
N VAL A 129 -3.35 3.95 28.76
CA VAL A 129 -4.75 4.09 28.36
C VAL A 129 -5.55 2.91 28.89
N ARG A 130 -6.78 3.17 29.34
CA ARG A 130 -7.69 2.10 29.72
C ARG A 130 -8.16 1.41 28.44
N ILE A 131 -7.62 0.23 28.20
CA ILE A 131 -7.99 -0.57 27.04
C ILE A 131 -9.23 -1.39 27.39
N VAL A 132 -10.29 -1.20 26.62
CA VAL A 132 -11.53 -1.97 26.73
C VAL A 132 -11.75 -2.69 25.41
N THR A 133 -11.81 -4.01 25.45
CA THR A 133 -12.19 -4.79 24.27
C THR A 133 -13.63 -4.46 23.89
N ARG A 134 -13.80 -3.91 22.69
CA ARG A 134 -15.11 -3.61 22.13
C ARG A 134 -15.08 -3.87 20.63
N PRO A 135 -15.86 -4.83 20.13
CA PRO A 135 -15.96 -5.06 18.69
C PRO A 135 -16.33 -3.80 17.93
N ALA A 136 -15.88 -3.71 16.68
CA ALA A 136 -16.35 -2.68 15.77
C ALA A 136 -17.88 -2.71 15.67
N PRO A 137 -18.54 -1.57 15.48
CA PRO A 137 -19.99 -1.52 15.30
C PRO A 137 -20.51 -2.37 14.15
N GLY A 138 -19.67 -2.59 13.15
CA GLY A 138 -19.93 -3.42 11.98
C GLY A 138 -20.35 -2.62 10.76
N TRP A 139 -19.62 -2.80 9.67
CA TRP A 139 -19.84 -2.13 8.40
C TRP A 139 -21.21 -2.41 7.76
N GLN A 140 -21.82 -3.56 8.05
CA GLN A 140 -23.16 -3.93 7.56
C GLN A 140 -24.25 -2.95 8.00
N ARG A 141 -23.99 -2.13 9.01
CA ARG A 141 -24.92 -1.11 9.49
C ARG A 141 -24.88 0.18 8.68
N ILE A 142 -23.88 0.32 7.81
CA ILE A 142 -23.75 1.47 6.89
C ILE A 142 -24.55 1.18 5.63
N ARG A 143 -25.36 2.14 5.20
CA ARG A 143 -26.10 2.06 3.92
C ARG A 143 -25.65 3.21 3.04
N LEU A 144 -25.23 2.89 1.83
CA LEU A 144 -24.81 3.86 0.84
C LEU A 144 -25.58 3.63 -0.46
N ASP A 145 -26.33 4.63 -0.90
CA ASP A 145 -26.76 4.77 -2.27
C ASP A 145 -25.73 5.64 -3.01
N LYS A 146 -24.78 4.98 -3.67
CA LYS A 146 -23.69 5.67 -4.37
C LYS A 146 -24.22 6.53 -5.52
N ALA A 147 -25.27 6.10 -6.23
CA ALA A 147 -25.80 6.82 -7.37
C ALA A 147 -26.53 8.10 -6.94
N ALA A 148 -27.27 8.04 -5.83
CA ALA A 148 -27.96 9.20 -5.27
C ALA A 148 -27.02 10.07 -4.38
N GLY A 149 -25.83 9.58 -4.00
CA GLY A 149 -24.96 10.23 -3.06
C GLY A 149 -25.58 10.29 -1.65
N LEU A 150 -26.29 9.25 -1.23
CA LEU A 150 -26.98 9.21 0.06
C LEU A 150 -26.34 8.18 0.98
N LEU A 151 -25.90 8.65 2.15
CA LEU A 151 -25.27 7.84 3.20
C LEU A 151 -26.15 7.82 4.45
N THR A 152 -26.36 6.62 5.00
CA THR A 152 -27.03 6.43 6.29
C THR A 152 -26.14 5.58 7.19
N MET A 153 -25.85 6.07 8.38
CA MET A 153 -25.14 5.31 9.41
C MET A 153 -25.76 5.55 10.79
N PRO A 154 -25.76 4.56 11.69
CA PRO A 154 -26.26 4.72 13.05
C PRO A 154 -25.48 5.77 13.83
N ALA A 155 -26.15 6.39 14.82
CA ALA A 155 -25.48 7.29 15.76
C ALA A 155 -24.31 6.60 16.49
N GLY A 156 -23.24 7.35 16.75
CA GLY A 156 -22.08 6.88 17.49
C GLY A 156 -21.11 6.03 16.68
N ILE A 157 -21.35 5.82 15.39
CA ILE A 157 -20.36 5.22 14.49
C ILE A 157 -19.50 6.35 13.90
N ARG A 158 -18.18 6.23 14.08
CA ARG A 158 -17.19 7.09 13.44
C ARG A 158 -16.48 6.29 12.36
N LEU A 159 -16.54 6.80 11.13
CA LEU A 159 -15.83 6.16 10.01
C LEU A 159 -14.34 6.48 10.04
N ASP A 160 -13.55 5.49 9.66
CA ASP A 160 -12.13 5.63 9.31
C ASP A 160 -11.88 5.00 7.94
N LEU A 161 -11.51 5.83 6.97
CA LEU A 161 -11.20 5.40 5.60
C LEU A 161 -9.68 5.20 5.40
N GLY A 162 -8.87 5.40 6.44
CA GLY A 162 -7.41 5.38 6.35
C GLY A 162 -6.81 4.06 5.89
N ALA A 163 -7.53 2.95 6.06
CA ALA A 163 -7.10 1.65 5.56
C ALA A 163 -7.18 1.52 4.03
N THR A 164 -8.06 2.29 3.36
CA THR A 164 -8.32 2.13 1.92
C THR A 164 -8.10 3.41 1.11
N ALA A 165 -8.19 4.58 1.73
CA ALA A 165 -8.22 5.87 1.02
C ALA A 165 -6.94 6.12 0.20
N LYS A 166 -5.75 5.74 0.68
CA LYS A 166 -4.50 5.93 -0.09
C LYS A 166 -4.43 5.02 -1.30
N ALA A 167 -4.78 3.75 -1.15
CA ALA A 167 -4.83 2.80 -2.26
C ALA A 167 -5.86 3.24 -3.31
N PHE A 168 -7.03 3.71 -2.87
CA PHE A 168 -8.05 4.29 -3.76
C PHE A 168 -7.53 5.53 -4.48
N ALA A 169 -6.83 6.43 -3.78
CA ALA A 169 -6.22 7.60 -4.41
C ALA A 169 -5.16 7.22 -5.45
N ALA A 170 -4.33 6.22 -5.16
CA ALA A 170 -3.30 5.75 -6.08
C ALA A 170 -3.92 5.18 -7.37
N ASP A 171 -4.91 4.28 -7.25
CA ASP A 171 -5.63 3.72 -8.40
C ASP A 171 -6.29 4.82 -9.25
N LYS A 172 -7.04 5.73 -8.59
CA LYS A 172 -7.75 6.82 -9.26
C LYS A 172 -6.79 7.76 -9.97
N ALA A 173 -5.73 8.19 -9.29
CA ALA A 173 -4.76 9.12 -9.86
C ALA A 173 -3.97 8.49 -11.03
N ALA A 174 -3.53 7.24 -10.90
CA ALA A 174 -2.82 6.57 -12.00
C ALA A 174 -3.70 6.47 -13.25
N ALA A 175 -4.97 6.09 -13.09
CA ALA A 175 -5.93 6.00 -14.19
C ALA A 175 -6.26 7.38 -14.81
N ASP A 176 -6.50 8.40 -13.98
CA ASP A 176 -6.82 9.76 -14.42
C ASP A 176 -5.64 10.39 -15.20
N ILE A 177 -4.41 10.25 -14.68
CA ILE A 177 -3.20 10.78 -15.33
C ILE A 177 -2.97 10.06 -16.67
N HIS A 178 -3.02 8.71 -16.68
CA HIS A 178 -2.90 7.95 -17.92
C HIS A 178 -3.92 8.38 -18.98
N THR A 179 -5.18 8.52 -18.60
CA THR A 179 -6.26 8.90 -19.52
C THR A 179 -6.06 10.28 -20.11
N ARG A 180 -5.52 11.23 -19.34
CA ARG A 180 -5.34 12.62 -19.77
C ARG A 180 -4.05 12.86 -20.54
N LEU A 181 -2.96 12.15 -20.16
CA LEU A 181 -1.62 12.41 -20.67
C LEU A 181 -1.11 11.35 -21.65
N ASP A 182 -1.87 10.26 -21.86
CA ASP A 182 -1.55 9.14 -22.76
C ASP A 182 -0.14 8.58 -22.55
N CYS A 183 0.29 8.45 -21.30
CA CYS A 183 1.58 7.87 -20.91
C CYS A 183 1.41 6.80 -19.84
N GLY A 184 2.42 5.94 -19.68
CA GLY A 184 2.47 5.01 -18.55
C GLY A 184 2.73 5.75 -17.26
N VAL A 185 2.08 5.33 -16.16
CA VAL A 185 2.10 6.01 -14.87
C VAL A 185 2.28 5.01 -13.75
N LEU A 186 3.14 5.35 -12.78
CA LEU A 186 3.22 4.71 -11.49
C LEU A 186 3.00 5.77 -10.39
N VAL A 187 2.03 5.53 -9.52
CA VAL A 187 1.77 6.34 -8.32
C VAL A 187 2.03 5.49 -7.08
N SER A 188 2.88 5.98 -6.17
CA SER A 188 3.16 5.35 -4.88
C SER A 188 2.80 6.30 -3.75
N LEU A 189 1.93 5.87 -2.85
CA LEU A 189 1.48 6.60 -1.65
C LEU A 189 1.86 5.82 -0.39
N GLY A 190 3.11 5.94 0.04
CA GLY A 190 3.60 5.32 1.28
C GLY A 190 3.57 3.79 1.29
N GLY A 191 3.78 3.15 0.13
CA GLY A 191 3.77 1.69 -0.03
C GLY A 191 2.50 1.14 -0.69
N ASP A 192 1.50 1.99 -0.94
CA ASP A 192 0.34 1.71 -1.80
C ASP A 192 0.69 2.16 -3.22
N ILE A 193 0.88 1.23 -4.15
CA ILE A 193 1.37 1.47 -5.51
C ILE A 193 0.32 1.06 -6.52
N ALA A 194 -0.03 1.97 -7.41
CA ALA A 194 -0.88 1.72 -8.57
C ALA A 194 -0.13 2.04 -9.86
N VAL A 195 -0.39 1.26 -10.92
CA VAL A 195 0.15 1.54 -12.26
C VAL A 195 -0.97 1.56 -13.29
N ALA A 196 -0.83 2.43 -14.29
CA ALA A 196 -1.76 2.53 -15.40
C ALA A 196 -1.01 2.83 -16.71
N GLY A 197 -1.62 2.47 -17.83
CA GLY A 197 -1.04 2.66 -19.17
C GLY A 197 0.14 1.75 -19.47
N PRO A 198 0.85 1.98 -20.59
CA PRO A 198 1.94 1.14 -21.03
C PRO A 198 3.14 1.24 -20.07
N PRO A 199 3.62 0.10 -19.51
CA PRO A 199 4.77 0.11 -18.62
C PRO A 199 6.07 0.37 -19.41
N PRO A 200 7.16 0.76 -18.73
CA PRO A 200 8.49 0.75 -19.33
C PRO A 200 8.89 -0.69 -19.70
N ARG A 201 9.92 -0.82 -20.57
CA ARG A 201 10.43 -2.14 -20.96
C ARG A 201 10.89 -2.90 -19.72
N GLY A 202 10.36 -4.11 -19.53
CA GLY A 202 10.61 -4.94 -18.35
C GLY A 202 9.66 -4.70 -17.16
N GLY A 203 8.69 -3.79 -17.30
CA GLY A 203 7.74 -3.46 -16.23
C GLY A 203 8.25 -2.36 -15.29
N TRP A 204 7.42 -1.99 -14.34
CA TRP A 204 7.76 -1.07 -13.26
C TRP A 204 8.53 -1.82 -12.17
N VAL A 205 9.80 -1.50 -12.01
CA VAL A 205 10.66 -2.14 -11.00
C VAL A 205 10.41 -1.48 -9.64
N VAL A 206 9.94 -2.26 -8.68
CA VAL A 206 9.59 -1.83 -7.33
C VAL A 206 10.43 -2.58 -6.31
N ARG A 207 11.15 -1.84 -5.47
CA ARG A 207 11.81 -2.40 -4.28
C ARG A 207 10.82 -2.46 -3.13
N VAL A 208 10.50 -3.66 -2.68
CA VAL A 208 9.65 -3.92 -1.52
C VAL A 208 10.51 -4.05 -0.29
N GLN A 209 10.29 -3.19 0.71
CA GLN A 209 11.05 -3.14 1.95
C GLN A 209 10.19 -3.59 3.13
N ASP A 210 10.83 -4.18 4.12
CA ASP A 210 10.17 -4.60 5.35
C ASP A 210 9.87 -3.40 6.27
N LEU A 211 10.86 -2.54 6.47
CA LEU A 211 10.72 -1.33 7.27
C LEU A 211 10.62 -0.10 6.38
N PRO A 212 9.84 0.92 6.79
CA PRO A 212 9.72 2.15 6.00
C PRO A 212 11.07 2.85 5.91
N GLY A 213 11.38 3.37 4.73
CA GLY A 213 12.57 4.14 4.42
C GLY A 213 12.38 4.85 3.09
N ARG A 214 13.25 5.80 2.77
CA ARG A 214 13.26 6.45 1.46
C ARG A 214 13.85 5.50 0.42
N SER A 215 13.57 5.75 -0.85
CA SER A 215 14.07 4.88 -1.94
C SER A 215 15.60 4.88 -2.07
N GLU A 216 16.23 5.96 -1.65
CA GLU A 216 17.69 6.12 -1.62
C GLU A 216 18.37 5.53 -0.38
N ASP A 217 17.60 5.22 0.68
CA ASP A 217 18.15 4.66 1.90
C ASP A 217 18.57 3.19 1.72
N GLU A 218 19.63 2.78 2.41
CA GLU A 218 19.96 1.36 2.54
C GLU A 218 18.87 0.64 3.34
N PRO A 219 18.35 -0.49 2.84
CA PRO A 219 17.30 -1.21 3.53
C PRO A 219 17.80 -1.85 4.82
N THR A 220 17.06 -1.66 5.92
CA THR A 220 17.40 -2.18 7.25
C THR A 220 16.74 -3.53 7.56
N GLY A 221 16.35 -4.30 6.57
CA GLY A 221 15.70 -5.60 6.74
C GLY A 221 15.53 -6.33 5.41
N PRO A 222 14.85 -7.49 5.41
CA PRO A 222 14.63 -8.26 4.21
C PRO A 222 13.94 -7.44 3.11
N THR A 223 14.50 -7.44 1.92
CA THR A 223 13.96 -6.77 0.73
C THR A 223 13.59 -7.76 -0.35
N SER A 224 12.85 -7.29 -1.34
CA SER A 224 12.55 -8.01 -2.58
C SER A 224 12.36 -7.00 -3.68
N THR A 225 12.86 -7.29 -4.88
CA THR A 225 12.59 -6.48 -6.06
C THR A 225 11.58 -7.22 -6.93
N VAL A 226 10.52 -6.54 -7.31
CA VAL A 226 9.46 -7.07 -8.17
C VAL A 226 9.25 -6.15 -9.36
N ALA A 227 8.87 -6.72 -10.50
CA ALA A 227 8.45 -5.96 -11.67
C ALA A 227 6.93 -6.15 -11.86
N ILE A 228 6.18 -5.05 -11.93
CA ILE A 228 4.74 -5.07 -12.19
C ILE A 228 4.45 -4.38 -13.52
N SER A 229 3.59 -4.97 -14.33
CA SER A 229 3.20 -4.40 -15.63
C SER A 229 1.79 -3.84 -15.64
N ALA A 230 0.96 -4.23 -14.67
CA ALA A 230 -0.41 -3.78 -14.50
C ALA A 230 -0.86 -4.00 -13.05
N GLY A 231 -1.95 -3.37 -12.65
CA GLY A 231 -2.56 -3.53 -11.34
C GLY A 231 -1.87 -2.70 -10.25
N GLY A 232 -1.67 -3.30 -9.08
CA GLY A 232 -1.09 -2.60 -7.95
C GLY A 232 -0.37 -3.53 -6.97
N LEU A 233 0.40 -2.88 -6.09
CA LEU A 233 1.09 -3.50 -4.98
C LEU A 233 0.82 -2.69 -3.72
N ALA A 234 0.51 -3.34 -2.61
CA ALA A 234 0.37 -2.65 -1.34
C ALA A 234 1.10 -3.38 -0.22
N THR A 235 1.60 -2.59 0.72
CA THR A 235 2.32 -3.11 1.89
C THR A 235 1.69 -2.58 3.17
N SER A 236 1.21 -3.51 4.00
CA SER A 236 0.73 -3.21 5.36
C SER A 236 1.77 -3.63 6.40
N SER A 237 2.02 -2.77 7.39
CA SER A 237 3.04 -3.02 8.40
C SER A 237 2.55 -2.60 9.79
N THR A 238 2.84 -3.41 10.80
CA THR A 238 2.65 -3.08 12.21
C THR A 238 3.85 -2.33 12.78
N ALA A 239 4.95 -2.21 12.04
CA ALA A 239 6.19 -1.56 12.48
C ALA A 239 6.24 -0.07 12.16
N ALA A 240 5.54 0.40 11.09
CA ALA A 240 5.66 1.76 10.57
C ALA A 240 4.98 2.82 11.44
N ARG A 241 3.82 2.51 12.03
CA ARG A 241 3.04 3.44 12.88
C ARG A 241 2.81 2.79 14.22
N ARG A 242 3.76 2.99 15.14
CA ARG A 242 3.76 2.44 16.50
C ARG A 242 3.92 3.55 17.52
N TRP A 243 3.28 3.39 18.66
CA TRP A 243 3.43 4.28 19.82
C TRP A 243 3.30 3.47 21.11
N ILE A 244 3.74 4.03 22.22
CA ILE A 244 3.73 3.39 23.54
C ILE A 244 2.73 4.12 24.45
N ARG A 245 1.89 3.37 25.12
CA ARG A 245 0.99 3.87 26.18
C ARG A 245 1.17 3.01 27.44
N GLY A 246 1.76 3.62 28.47
CA GLY A 246 2.20 2.88 29.64
C GLY A 246 3.26 1.86 29.26
N ASP A 247 3.01 0.59 29.52
CA ASP A 247 3.87 -0.58 29.21
C ASP A 247 3.52 -1.24 27.86
N ARG A 248 2.53 -0.72 27.13
CA ARG A 248 2.01 -1.37 25.91
C ARG A 248 2.49 -0.68 24.65
N VAL A 249 2.98 -1.49 23.72
CA VAL A 249 3.23 -1.07 22.34
C VAL A 249 1.95 -1.24 21.54
N LEU A 250 1.52 -0.16 20.91
CA LEU A 250 0.31 -0.11 20.10
C LEU A 250 0.67 0.20 18.65
N HIS A 251 -0.20 -0.16 17.72
CA HIS A 251 -0.10 0.17 16.30
C HIS A 251 -1.49 0.36 15.68
N HIS A 252 -1.55 0.93 14.49
CA HIS A 252 -2.78 1.39 13.86
C HIS A 252 -3.64 0.30 13.20
N VAL A 253 -3.11 -0.91 12.97
CA VAL A 253 -3.90 -2.00 12.38
C VAL A 253 -4.66 -2.70 13.51
N LEU A 254 -5.94 -2.41 13.63
CA LEU A 254 -6.78 -2.99 14.68
C LEU A 254 -7.49 -4.25 14.20
N ASN A 255 -7.75 -5.17 15.12
CA ASN A 255 -8.64 -6.30 14.92
C ASN A 255 -10.09 -5.86 15.19
N PRO A 256 -10.99 -5.87 14.19
CA PRO A 256 -12.37 -5.40 14.35
C PRO A 256 -13.18 -6.18 15.38
N ARG A 257 -12.80 -7.44 15.67
CA ARG A 257 -13.49 -8.27 16.66
C ARG A 257 -13.22 -7.82 18.10
N THR A 258 -12.13 -7.08 18.32
CA THR A 258 -11.71 -6.64 19.65
C THR A 258 -11.60 -5.13 19.78
N GLY A 259 -11.44 -4.39 18.68
CA GLY A 259 -11.10 -2.97 18.65
C GLY A 259 -9.69 -2.66 19.15
N LEU A 260 -8.82 -3.68 19.28
CA LEU A 260 -7.44 -3.57 19.76
C LEU A 260 -6.45 -3.80 18.62
N PRO A 261 -5.18 -3.38 18.76
CA PRO A 261 -4.14 -3.74 17.81
C PRO A 261 -4.12 -5.23 17.53
N ALA A 262 -4.05 -5.61 16.27
CA ALA A 262 -4.05 -7.00 15.84
C ALA A 262 -2.81 -7.72 16.37
N THR A 263 -2.99 -8.89 16.97
CA THR A 263 -1.87 -9.77 17.32
C THR A 263 -1.56 -10.64 16.11
N SER A 264 -0.37 -10.46 15.54
CA SER A 264 0.03 -11.12 14.31
C SER A 264 1.48 -11.61 14.40
N PRO A 265 1.82 -12.79 13.88
CA PRO A 265 3.21 -13.18 13.68
C PRO A 265 3.87 -12.33 12.57
N TRP A 266 3.08 -11.70 11.71
CA TRP A 266 3.56 -10.91 10.57
C TRP A 266 3.68 -9.44 10.96
N ARG A 267 4.89 -8.89 10.83
CA ARG A 267 5.12 -7.46 11.02
C ARG A 267 4.89 -6.67 9.72
N THR A 268 5.08 -7.31 8.55
CA THR A 268 4.90 -6.69 7.25
C THR A 268 4.32 -7.71 6.26
N VAL A 269 3.33 -7.28 5.49
CA VAL A 269 2.73 -8.09 4.42
C VAL A 269 2.61 -7.23 3.16
N SER A 270 3.23 -7.69 2.07
CA SER A 270 3.13 -7.09 0.75
C SER A 270 2.37 -8.01 -0.19
N VAL A 271 1.44 -7.45 -0.95
CA VAL A 271 0.57 -8.19 -1.88
C VAL A 271 0.52 -7.47 -3.21
N THR A 272 0.47 -8.23 -4.32
CA THR A 272 0.12 -7.71 -5.65
C THR A 272 -1.27 -8.18 -6.04
N ALA A 273 -2.05 -7.30 -6.70
CA ALA A 273 -3.40 -7.60 -7.16
C ALA A 273 -3.76 -6.80 -8.42
N ALA A 274 -4.97 -7.03 -8.95
CA ALA A 274 -5.49 -6.32 -10.12
C ALA A 274 -5.64 -4.80 -9.91
N THR A 275 -5.78 -4.35 -8.66
CA THR A 275 -5.79 -2.94 -8.26
C THR A 275 -4.98 -2.75 -6.98
N CYS A 276 -4.53 -1.53 -6.72
CA CYS A 276 -3.88 -1.18 -5.47
C CYS A 276 -4.83 -1.36 -4.27
N VAL A 277 -6.12 -1.04 -4.45
CA VAL A 277 -7.16 -1.27 -3.43
C VAL A 277 -7.23 -2.74 -3.05
N ASP A 278 -7.29 -3.67 -4.02
CA ASP A 278 -7.38 -5.11 -3.74
C ASP A 278 -6.13 -5.63 -3.06
N ALA A 279 -4.95 -5.16 -3.47
CA ALA A 279 -3.69 -5.47 -2.82
C ALA A 279 -3.65 -4.96 -1.36
N ASN A 280 -4.14 -3.74 -1.12
CA ASN A 280 -4.19 -3.14 0.21
C ASN A 280 -5.19 -3.86 1.13
N ILE A 281 -6.37 -4.22 0.63
CA ILE A 281 -7.35 -5.03 1.37
C ILE A 281 -6.70 -6.34 1.81
N ALA A 282 -6.04 -7.04 0.89
CA ALA A 282 -5.43 -8.33 1.16
C ALA A 282 -4.26 -8.22 2.13
N SER A 283 -3.39 -7.22 2.01
CA SER A 283 -2.25 -7.02 2.91
C SER A 283 -2.70 -6.65 4.32
N THR A 284 -3.69 -5.76 4.47
CA THR A 284 -4.23 -5.34 5.78
C THR A 284 -4.99 -6.48 6.46
N ALA A 285 -5.88 -7.18 5.73
CA ALA A 285 -6.58 -8.35 6.25
C ALA A 285 -5.62 -9.46 6.68
N SER A 286 -4.48 -9.62 6.00
CA SER A 286 -3.45 -10.61 6.36
C SER A 286 -2.83 -10.34 7.74
N ILE A 287 -2.58 -9.09 8.08
CA ILE A 287 -2.14 -8.72 9.44
C ILE A 287 -3.19 -9.15 10.48
N VAL A 288 -4.47 -8.87 10.23
CA VAL A 288 -5.57 -9.21 11.15
C VAL A 288 -5.77 -10.73 11.27
N ARG A 289 -5.64 -11.47 10.18
CA ARG A 289 -5.76 -12.94 10.14
C ARG A 289 -4.61 -13.69 10.80
N GLY A 290 -3.46 -13.04 10.93
CA GLY A 290 -2.29 -13.62 11.57
C GLY A 290 -1.80 -14.90 10.87
N SER A 291 -1.67 -16.01 11.61
CA SER A 291 -1.17 -17.30 11.07
C SER A 291 -2.02 -17.90 9.94
N ALA A 292 -3.29 -17.53 9.83
CA ALA A 292 -4.16 -18.00 8.75
C ALA A 292 -3.94 -17.26 7.41
N ALA A 293 -3.17 -16.17 7.39
CA ALA A 293 -2.99 -15.32 6.21
C ALA A 293 -2.36 -16.06 5.01
N PRO A 294 -1.27 -16.85 5.13
CA PRO A 294 -0.66 -17.50 3.97
C PRO A 294 -1.61 -18.44 3.24
N ALA A 295 -2.35 -19.26 3.96
CA ALA A 295 -3.33 -20.18 3.37
C ALA A 295 -4.50 -19.43 2.72
N TRP A 296 -4.92 -18.31 3.30
CA TRP A 296 -5.98 -17.46 2.74
C TRP A 296 -5.54 -16.79 1.44
N LEU A 297 -4.34 -16.19 1.41
CA LEU A 297 -3.77 -15.56 0.21
C LEU A 297 -3.55 -16.58 -0.92
N ALA A 298 -3.06 -17.78 -0.58
CA ALA A 298 -2.88 -18.86 -1.55
C ALA A 298 -4.20 -19.28 -2.21
N ARG A 299 -5.30 -19.39 -1.43
CA ARG A 299 -6.64 -19.69 -1.99
C ARG A 299 -7.14 -18.60 -2.94
N LEU A 300 -6.83 -17.34 -2.64
CA LEU A 300 -7.16 -16.20 -3.49
C LEU A 300 -6.22 -16.07 -4.70
N ARG A 301 -5.14 -16.86 -4.75
CA ARG A 301 -4.08 -16.79 -5.77
C ARG A 301 -3.44 -15.40 -5.86
N LEU A 302 -3.34 -14.71 -4.73
CA LEU A 302 -2.70 -13.40 -4.66
C LEU A 302 -1.21 -13.57 -4.33
N PRO A 303 -0.30 -13.17 -5.23
CA PRO A 303 1.13 -13.16 -4.93
C PRO A 303 1.41 -12.28 -3.73
N ALA A 304 2.05 -12.85 -2.71
CA ALA A 304 2.31 -12.12 -1.49
C ALA A 304 3.62 -12.54 -0.82
N ARG A 305 4.20 -11.59 -0.08
CA ARG A 305 5.38 -11.74 0.76
C ARG A 305 5.04 -11.30 2.17
N LEU A 306 5.25 -12.19 3.14
CA LEU A 306 4.98 -11.95 4.54
C LEU A 306 6.31 -12.01 5.31
N VAL A 307 6.59 -11.00 6.13
CA VAL A 307 7.78 -10.93 6.97
C VAL A 307 7.36 -11.10 8.42
N GLY A 308 7.91 -12.08 9.08
CA GLY A 308 7.66 -12.39 10.49
C GLY A 308 8.29 -11.36 11.43
N ALA A 309 7.82 -11.33 12.67
CA ALA A 309 8.42 -10.52 13.73
C ALA A 309 9.90 -10.91 14.00
N ASP A 310 10.24 -12.16 13.75
CA ASP A 310 11.60 -12.73 13.84
C ASP A 310 12.47 -12.47 12.59
N GLY A 311 11.93 -11.84 11.55
CA GLY A 311 12.61 -11.60 10.28
C GLY A 311 12.47 -12.72 9.25
N SER A 312 11.81 -13.83 9.59
CA SER A 312 11.52 -14.90 8.63
C SER A 312 10.65 -14.38 7.47
N VAL A 313 10.85 -14.93 6.28
CA VAL A 313 10.12 -14.52 5.08
C VAL A 313 9.35 -15.71 4.53
N VAL A 314 8.05 -15.53 4.32
CA VAL A 314 7.17 -16.48 3.65
C VAL A 314 6.62 -15.84 2.38
N THR A 315 6.70 -16.55 1.25
CA THR A 315 6.10 -16.13 -0.02
C THR A 315 5.04 -17.12 -0.46
N VAL A 316 3.98 -16.61 -1.08
CA VAL A 316 2.85 -17.42 -1.56
C VAL A 316 2.40 -17.01 -2.96
N ALA A 317 1.70 -17.91 -3.63
CA ALA A 317 0.99 -17.69 -4.89
C ALA A 317 1.87 -17.08 -6.03
N GLY A 318 3.16 -17.47 -6.09
CA GLY A 318 4.05 -17.05 -7.17
C GLY A 318 4.69 -15.67 -6.96
N TRP A 319 4.78 -15.18 -5.72
CA TRP A 319 5.63 -14.00 -5.44
C TRP A 319 7.04 -14.28 -5.96
N PRO A 320 7.67 -13.34 -6.71
CA PRO A 320 8.99 -13.57 -7.30
C PRO A 320 10.03 -13.92 -6.24
N ALA A 321 10.88 -14.91 -6.55
CA ALA A 321 12.06 -15.18 -5.73
C ALA A 321 12.99 -13.96 -5.78
N SER A 322 13.61 -13.60 -4.65
CA SER A 322 14.58 -12.50 -4.61
C SER A 322 15.72 -12.79 -5.58
N ALA A 323 16.09 -11.81 -6.41
CA ALA A 323 17.19 -11.93 -7.36
C ALA A 323 18.55 -12.25 -6.68
N ASP A 324 18.69 -11.93 -5.39
CA ASP A 324 19.87 -12.24 -4.58
C ASP A 324 20.15 -13.76 -4.45
N CYS A 325 19.13 -14.61 -4.63
CA CYS A 325 19.31 -16.06 -4.60
C CYS A 325 19.86 -16.64 -5.93
N ALA A 326 19.86 -15.88 -7.01
CA ALA A 326 20.35 -16.31 -8.32
C ALA A 326 21.88 -16.09 -8.48
N LEU A 327 22.43 -15.08 -7.83
CA LEU A 327 23.86 -14.76 -7.93
C LEU A 327 24.76 -15.71 -7.11
N GLU A 328 24.24 -16.36 -6.07
CA GLU A 328 25.00 -17.36 -5.30
C GLU A 328 25.07 -18.75 -5.98
N ARG A 329 24.24 -19.01 -7.00
CA ARG A 329 24.24 -20.31 -7.71
C ARG A 329 25.09 -20.34 -8.98
N GLU A 330 25.57 -19.22 -9.49
CA GLU A 330 26.46 -19.17 -10.66
C GLU A 330 27.96 -19.06 -10.32
N GLY A 331 28.32 -18.99 -9.02
CA GLY A 331 29.70 -18.77 -8.55
C GLY A 331 30.54 -20.01 -8.31
N ASP A 332 30.02 -21.26 -8.40
CA ASP A 332 30.77 -22.49 -8.06
C ASP A 332 30.94 -23.46 -9.24
N GLY A 333 31.17 -22.88 -10.39
CA GLY A 333 31.59 -23.63 -11.61
C GLY A 333 33.08 -23.50 -11.86
N ARG A 334 33.98 -23.83 -10.91
CA ARG A 334 35.38 -24.04 -11.20
C ARG A 334 35.56 -25.42 -11.80
N PRO A 335 36.17 -25.57 -12.99
CA PRO A 335 36.56 -26.88 -13.51
C PRO A 335 37.72 -27.42 -12.64
N GLU A 336 37.54 -28.62 -12.11
CA GLU A 336 38.66 -29.37 -11.50
C GLU A 336 39.74 -29.61 -12.56
N GLY A 337 40.88 -29.00 -12.34
CA GLY A 337 42.10 -29.28 -13.12
C GLY A 337 42.64 -30.68 -12.81
N PRO A 338 43.33 -31.36 -13.77
CA PRO A 338 43.74 -32.74 -13.66
C PRO A 338 44.77 -32.96 -12.54
N ALA A 339 44.55 -34.01 -11.77
CA ALA A 339 45.40 -34.44 -10.65
C ALA A 339 46.81 -34.78 -11.16
N GLY A 340 47.83 -34.07 -10.71
CA GLY A 340 49.24 -34.38 -10.88
C GLY A 340 49.71 -35.54 -9.97
N PRO A 341 50.78 -36.30 -10.36
CA PRO A 341 51.11 -37.58 -9.75
C PRO A 341 51.72 -37.45 -8.34
N LYS A 342 51.29 -38.31 -7.43
CA LYS A 342 51.82 -38.47 -6.06
C LYS A 342 53.28 -38.88 -6.08
N ARG A 343 54.19 -38.06 -5.61
CA ARG A 343 55.57 -38.46 -5.24
C ARG A 343 55.56 -39.19 -3.89
N ARG A 344 56.02 -40.46 -3.90
CA ARG A 344 56.38 -41.23 -2.73
C ARG A 344 57.56 -40.56 -2.00
N ALA A 345 57.41 -40.28 -0.70
CA ALA A 345 58.55 -40.06 0.16
C ALA A 345 58.84 -41.33 0.95
N VAL A 346 60.14 -41.78 0.85
CA VAL A 346 60.73 -42.84 1.63
C VAL A 346 61.40 -42.24 2.83
N ARG A 347 61.17 -42.86 3.97
CA ARG A 347 61.71 -42.78 5.33
C ARG A 347 61.01 -41.81 6.26
#